data_7e815dc753583953eb7e16f31897aeb3
#
_entry.id   7e815dc753583953eb7e16f31897aeb3
#
_cell.length_a   1.000
_cell.length_b   1.000
_cell.length_c   1.000
_cell.angle_alpha   90.00
_cell.angle_beta   90.00
_cell.angle_gamma   90.00
#
_symmetry.space_group_name_H-M   'P 1'
#
loop_
_entity.id
_entity.type
_entity.pdbx_description
1 polymer ?
#
loop_
_entity_poly.entity_id
_entity_poly.type
_entity_poly.pdbx_seq_one_letter_code
_entity_poly.pdbx_strand_id
1 'polypeptide(L)'
;MSTKQSTPSKALALVTGASSGIGRAVALRLIEDGMHVINFDLNAPSVINSDETFVKVDVSNESELRSALAKISAQHPITRLVNNAGIVRPATIEHATTADLQAVMNVNVAAAIICAQSLLPGMRAAKFGRIVNISSRAALGKAERIVYATSKAAIHGFTRTLALEVAADGITVNAIGPGPIATELFTSANPPEAPATKRILETVPLRRIGRPDEVAHLVASLLDERAGYTTGQVVYVCGGMTVGLAP
;
A
#
# COMPACT_ATOMS: atom_id res chain seq x y z
N MET A 1 -14.83 9.55 -44.44
CA MET A 1 -15.26 9.58 -43.05
C MET A 1 -14.08 9.06 -42.22
N SER A 2 -13.37 9.96 -41.57
CA SER A 2 -12.19 9.61 -40.75
C SER A 2 -12.69 9.09 -39.41
N THR A 3 -12.54 7.80 -39.13
CA THR A 3 -12.78 7.20 -37.84
C THR A 3 -11.70 7.74 -36.89
N LYS A 4 -12.06 8.66 -36.00
CA LYS A 4 -11.24 9.02 -34.85
C LYS A 4 -11.02 7.73 -34.05
N GLN A 5 -9.85 7.12 -34.17
CA GLN A 5 -9.39 6.12 -33.25
C GLN A 5 -9.32 6.83 -31.87
N SER A 6 -10.25 6.48 -30.99
CA SER A 6 -10.16 6.89 -29.58
C SER A 6 -8.90 6.27 -29.00
N THR A 7 -7.98 7.09 -28.55
CA THR A 7 -6.83 6.61 -27.75
C THR A 7 -7.40 5.74 -26.62
N PRO A 8 -6.92 4.51 -26.41
CA PRO A 8 -7.44 3.68 -25.34
C PRO A 8 -7.26 4.44 -24.01
N SER A 9 -8.33 4.50 -23.22
CA SER A 9 -8.29 5.17 -21.92
C SER A 9 -7.25 4.46 -21.05
N LYS A 10 -6.33 5.23 -20.43
CA LYS A 10 -5.32 4.69 -19.54
C LYS A 10 -5.99 3.89 -18.41
N ALA A 11 -5.37 2.78 -18.02
CA ALA A 11 -5.81 2.02 -16.87
C ALA A 11 -5.71 2.88 -15.59
N LEU A 12 -6.74 2.82 -14.73
CA LEU A 12 -6.78 3.59 -13.49
C LEU A 12 -6.28 2.77 -12.31
N ALA A 13 -5.43 3.38 -11.50
CA ALA A 13 -4.96 2.84 -10.24
C ALA A 13 -5.24 3.81 -9.09
N LEU A 14 -5.89 3.35 -8.03
CA LEU A 14 -6.03 4.09 -6.78
C LEU A 14 -4.88 3.73 -5.85
N VAL A 15 -4.18 4.74 -5.34
CA VAL A 15 -3.12 4.58 -4.34
C VAL A 15 -3.43 5.46 -3.15
N THR A 16 -3.57 4.88 -1.96
CA THR A 16 -3.75 5.65 -0.72
C THR A 16 -2.40 6.01 -0.12
N GLY A 17 -2.24 7.24 0.39
CA GLY A 17 -0.96 7.74 0.90
C GLY A 17 0.10 7.91 -0.20
N ALA A 18 -0.31 8.39 -1.39
CA ALA A 18 0.58 8.44 -2.57
C ALA A 18 1.38 9.75 -2.71
N SER A 19 1.30 10.65 -1.73
CA SER A 19 2.01 11.93 -1.78
C SER A 19 3.45 11.86 -1.26
N SER A 20 3.81 10.82 -0.52
CA SER A 20 5.15 10.66 0.07
C SER A 20 5.61 9.19 0.16
N GLY A 21 6.88 8.98 0.43
CA GLY A 21 7.47 7.68 0.75
C GLY A 21 7.22 6.58 -0.27
N ILE A 22 6.81 5.40 0.21
CA ILE A 22 6.53 4.23 -0.64
C ILE A 22 5.36 4.52 -1.58
N GLY A 23 4.28 5.14 -1.09
CA GLY A 23 3.13 5.48 -1.92
C GLY A 23 3.47 6.38 -3.09
N ARG A 24 4.36 7.37 -2.87
CA ARG A 24 4.84 8.25 -3.94
C ARG A 24 5.65 7.49 -4.99
N ALA A 25 6.56 6.63 -4.55
CA ALA A 25 7.34 5.80 -5.47
C ALA A 25 6.43 4.86 -6.30
N VAL A 26 5.40 4.30 -5.66
CA VAL A 26 4.40 3.49 -6.36
C VAL A 26 3.64 4.32 -7.39
N ALA A 27 3.14 5.50 -7.02
CA ALA A 27 2.39 6.37 -7.93
C ALA A 27 3.24 6.73 -9.16
N LEU A 28 4.49 7.16 -8.97
CA LEU A 28 5.40 7.50 -10.06
C LEU A 28 5.68 6.29 -10.96
N ARG A 29 5.93 5.12 -10.39
CA ARG A 29 6.16 3.91 -11.16
C ARG A 29 4.95 3.49 -12.00
N LEU A 30 3.75 3.57 -11.46
CA LEU A 30 2.53 3.24 -12.20
C LEU A 30 2.27 4.22 -13.35
N ILE A 31 2.61 5.49 -13.18
CA ILE A 31 2.56 6.51 -14.23
C ILE A 31 3.57 6.20 -15.34
N GLU A 32 4.81 5.82 -14.99
CA GLU A 32 5.83 5.37 -15.94
C GLU A 32 5.37 4.13 -16.73
N ASP A 33 4.63 3.23 -16.08
CA ASP A 33 4.02 2.06 -16.72
C ASP A 33 2.75 2.41 -17.55
N GLY A 34 2.43 3.71 -17.72
CA GLY A 34 1.36 4.21 -18.59
C GLY A 34 -0.04 4.27 -17.95
N MET A 35 -0.14 4.15 -16.63
CA MET A 35 -1.41 4.24 -15.91
C MET A 35 -1.74 5.69 -15.53
N HIS A 36 -3.01 5.96 -15.26
CA HIS A 36 -3.42 7.19 -14.56
C HIS A 36 -3.64 6.87 -13.08
N VAL A 37 -2.99 7.61 -12.19
CA VAL A 37 -3.03 7.37 -10.74
C VAL A 37 -3.99 8.33 -10.06
N ILE A 38 -4.90 7.79 -9.27
CA ILE A 38 -5.71 8.54 -8.32
C ILE A 38 -5.01 8.46 -6.97
N ASN A 39 -4.55 9.60 -6.50
CA ASN A 39 -3.81 9.76 -5.25
C ASN A 39 -4.74 10.22 -4.14
N PHE A 40 -5.04 9.34 -3.19
CA PHE A 40 -5.76 9.67 -1.95
C PHE A 40 -4.77 9.95 -0.84
N ASP A 41 -4.69 11.20 -0.39
CA ASP A 41 -3.79 11.60 0.70
C ASP A 41 -4.36 12.80 1.47
N LEU A 42 -3.85 13.03 2.66
CA LEU A 42 -4.14 14.25 3.44
C LEU A 42 -3.46 15.49 2.86
N ASN A 43 -2.28 15.30 2.28
CA ASN A 43 -1.44 16.36 1.74
C ASN A 43 -1.19 16.14 0.26
N ALA A 44 -1.13 17.21 -0.52
CA ALA A 44 -0.73 17.12 -1.92
C ALA A 44 0.74 16.71 -2.04
N PRO A 45 1.12 15.97 -3.08
CA PRO A 45 2.52 15.71 -3.36
C PRO A 45 3.24 17.02 -3.75
N SER A 46 4.56 17.05 -3.58
CA SER A 46 5.37 18.23 -3.94
C SER A 46 5.24 18.62 -5.42
N VAL A 47 5.04 17.62 -6.29
CA VAL A 47 4.78 17.79 -7.73
C VAL A 47 3.67 16.85 -8.12
N ILE A 48 2.60 17.36 -8.72
CA ILE A 48 1.51 16.57 -9.33
C ILE A 48 1.91 16.27 -10.77
N ASN A 49 1.89 15.01 -11.14
CA ASN A 49 2.13 14.59 -12.53
C ASN A 49 0.86 14.80 -13.38
N SER A 50 1.02 14.99 -14.71
CA SER A 50 -0.13 15.10 -15.62
C SER A 50 -1.04 13.87 -15.64
N ASP A 51 -0.50 12.70 -15.33
CA ASP A 51 -1.22 11.43 -15.22
C ASP A 51 -1.59 11.08 -13.77
N GLU A 52 -1.75 12.10 -12.93
CA GLU A 52 -2.14 11.96 -11.55
C GLU A 52 -3.33 12.87 -11.20
N THR A 53 -4.31 12.34 -10.51
CA THR A 53 -5.40 13.10 -9.89
C THR A 53 -5.24 13.04 -8.38
N PHE A 54 -4.86 14.15 -7.76
CA PHE A 54 -4.82 14.26 -6.31
C PHE A 54 -6.22 14.52 -5.76
N VAL A 55 -6.60 13.75 -4.77
CA VAL A 55 -7.85 13.94 -4.00
C VAL A 55 -7.48 14.00 -2.52
N LYS A 56 -7.71 15.17 -1.90
CA LYS A 56 -7.52 15.30 -0.45
C LYS A 56 -8.61 14.53 0.27
N VAL A 57 -8.20 13.54 1.09
CA VAL A 57 -9.11 12.71 1.87
C VAL A 57 -8.43 12.18 3.12
N ASP A 58 -9.11 12.26 4.26
CA ASP A 58 -8.72 11.53 5.46
C ASP A 58 -9.28 10.11 5.39
N VAL A 59 -8.41 9.14 5.10
CA VAL A 59 -8.81 7.73 4.99
C VAL A 59 -9.30 7.14 6.32
N SER A 60 -9.02 7.78 7.47
CA SER A 60 -9.55 7.37 8.77
C SER A 60 -11.00 7.79 8.99
N ASN A 61 -11.49 8.74 8.20
CA ASN A 61 -12.88 9.19 8.20
C ASN A 61 -13.68 8.38 7.17
N GLU A 62 -14.43 7.39 7.63
CA GLU A 62 -15.20 6.48 6.77
C GLU A 62 -16.15 7.23 5.83
N SER A 63 -16.87 8.24 6.31
CA SER A 63 -17.84 8.99 5.50
C SER A 63 -17.17 9.75 4.36
N GLU A 64 -16.06 10.42 4.66
CA GLU A 64 -15.25 11.14 3.68
C GLU A 64 -14.67 10.19 2.64
N LEU A 65 -14.07 9.08 3.09
CA LEU A 65 -13.48 8.07 2.22
C LEU A 65 -14.53 7.45 1.29
N ARG A 66 -15.70 7.03 1.80
CA ARG A 66 -16.77 6.47 0.97
C ARG A 66 -17.31 7.49 -0.04
N SER A 67 -17.47 8.76 0.36
CA SER A 67 -17.90 9.83 -0.55
C SER A 67 -16.88 10.06 -1.68
N ALA A 68 -15.59 10.09 -1.36
CA ALA A 68 -14.53 10.24 -2.36
C ALA A 68 -14.50 9.04 -3.32
N LEU A 69 -14.57 7.81 -2.79
CA LEU A 69 -14.60 6.59 -3.59
C LEU A 69 -15.81 6.55 -4.53
N ALA A 70 -17.00 6.91 -4.06
CA ALA A 70 -18.20 6.96 -4.89
C ALA A 70 -18.06 7.94 -6.06
N LYS A 71 -17.50 9.14 -5.79
CA LYS A 71 -17.29 10.18 -6.83
C LYS A 71 -16.36 9.70 -7.94
N ILE A 72 -15.22 9.08 -7.59
CA ILE A 72 -14.25 8.64 -8.58
C ILE A 72 -14.72 7.41 -9.35
N SER A 73 -15.39 6.47 -8.67
CA SER A 73 -15.88 5.22 -9.29
C SER A 73 -17.05 5.48 -10.27
N ALA A 74 -17.80 6.58 -10.09
CA ALA A 74 -18.89 6.95 -10.99
C ALA A 74 -18.39 7.40 -12.38
N GLN A 75 -17.12 7.81 -12.50
CA GLN A 75 -16.54 8.30 -13.75
C GLN A 75 -15.95 7.16 -14.60
N HIS A 76 -15.19 6.27 -13.96
CA HIS A 76 -14.50 5.16 -14.61
C HIS A 76 -14.25 4.01 -13.64
N PRO A 77 -14.25 2.74 -14.10
CA PRO A 77 -13.94 1.61 -13.26
C PRO A 77 -12.46 1.63 -12.85
N ILE A 78 -12.22 1.62 -11.54
CA ILE A 78 -10.87 1.50 -10.98
C ILE A 78 -10.60 0.02 -10.72
N THR A 79 -9.68 -0.55 -11.48
CA THR A 79 -9.39 -1.97 -11.43
C THR A 79 -8.08 -2.32 -10.73
N ARG A 80 -7.34 -1.31 -10.29
CA ARG A 80 -6.09 -1.49 -9.55
C ARG A 80 -6.12 -0.66 -8.26
N LEU A 81 -5.84 -1.30 -7.13
CA LEU A 81 -5.88 -0.69 -5.80
C LEU A 81 -4.59 -0.97 -5.05
N VAL A 82 -3.95 0.08 -4.52
CA VAL A 82 -2.84 -0.03 -3.58
C VAL A 82 -3.24 0.60 -2.25
N ASN A 83 -3.49 -0.23 -1.25
CA ASN A 83 -3.71 0.20 0.12
C ASN A 83 -2.35 0.42 0.80
N ASN A 84 -1.84 1.67 0.74
CA ASN A 84 -0.54 2.02 1.28
C ASN A 84 -0.62 2.97 2.48
N ALA A 85 -1.64 3.80 2.60
CA ALA A 85 -1.79 4.72 3.74
C ALA A 85 -1.61 3.98 5.07
N GLY A 86 -0.86 4.59 5.97
CA GLY A 86 -0.60 3.97 7.26
C GLY A 86 0.09 4.89 8.24
N ILE A 87 -0.23 4.73 9.52
CA ILE A 87 0.39 5.44 10.62
C ILE A 87 1.03 4.47 11.61
N VAL A 88 1.99 4.98 12.35
CA VAL A 88 2.69 4.27 13.43
C VAL A 88 2.49 5.03 14.73
N ARG A 89 2.14 4.32 15.79
CA ARG A 89 2.12 4.82 17.18
C ARG A 89 3.06 3.93 17.99
N PRO A 90 4.32 4.36 18.21
CA PRO A 90 5.28 3.58 18.97
C PRO A 90 4.88 3.53 20.45
N ALA A 91 4.77 2.33 21.01
CA ALA A 91 4.54 2.12 22.42
C ALA A 91 4.90 0.67 22.81
N THR A 92 5.34 0.47 24.06
CA THR A 92 5.38 -0.85 24.70
C THR A 92 3.96 -1.23 25.11
N ILE A 93 3.75 -2.47 25.58
CA ILE A 93 2.42 -2.93 26.01
C ILE A 93 1.88 -2.11 27.19
N GLU A 94 2.75 -1.66 28.09
CA GLU A 94 2.38 -0.88 29.27
C GLU A 94 1.88 0.53 28.93
N HIS A 95 2.30 1.08 27.76
CA HIS A 95 2.01 2.45 27.37
C HIS A 95 1.07 2.55 26.16
N ALA A 96 0.74 1.42 25.53
CA ALA A 96 -0.20 1.40 24.41
C ALA A 96 -1.63 1.69 24.89
N THR A 97 -2.30 2.65 24.26
CA THR A 97 -3.67 3.02 24.63
C THR A 97 -4.69 2.43 23.62
N THR A 98 -5.95 2.29 24.09
CA THR A 98 -7.05 1.91 23.20
C THR A 98 -7.32 2.98 22.14
N ALA A 99 -7.04 4.25 22.43
CA ALA A 99 -7.13 5.34 21.45
C ALA A 99 -6.10 5.19 20.33
N ASP A 100 -4.85 4.82 20.67
CA ASP A 100 -3.81 4.53 19.67
C ASP A 100 -4.19 3.30 18.82
N LEU A 101 -4.72 2.25 19.46
CA LEU A 101 -5.21 1.07 18.73
C LEU A 101 -6.29 1.47 17.73
N GLN A 102 -7.31 2.23 18.16
CA GLN A 102 -8.40 2.64 17.30
C GLN A 102 -7.90 3.50 16.13
N ALA A 103 -7.04 4.50 16.39
CA ALA A 103 -6.48 5.37 15.37
C ALA A 103 -5.69 4.57 14.32
N VAL A 104 -4.81 3.65 14.77
CA VAL A 104 -4.00 2.82 13.86
C VAL A 104 -4.88 1.83 13.08
N MET A 105 -5.87 1.21 13.71
CA MET A 105 -6.78 0.29 13.03
C MET A 105 -7.63 1.00 11.98
N ASN A 106 -8.11 2.21 12.25
CA ASN A 106 -8.92 2.97 11.30
C ASN A 106 -8.12 3.27 10.02
N VAL A 107 -6.89 3.77 10.14
CA VAL A 107 -6.05 4.11 8.98
C VAL A 107 -5.50 2.85 8.30
N ASN A 108 -4.91 1.93 9.06
CA ASN A 108 -4.12 0.84 8.48
C ASN A 108 -4.97 -0.35 8.01
N VAL A 109 -6.18 -0.52 8.56
CA VAL A 109 -7.01 -1.71 8.30
C VAL A 109 -8.39 -1.34 7.77
N ALA A 110 -9.17 -0.53 8.50
CA ALA A 110 -10.53 -0.19 8.10
C ALA A 110 -10.55 0.51 6.74
N ALA A 111 -9.66 1.47 6.51
CA ALA A 111 -9.54 2.16 5.22
C ALA A 111 -9.29 1.18 4.05
N ALA A 112 -8.40 0.19 4.23
CA ALA A 112 -8.11 -0.81 3.21
C ALA A 112 -9.35 -1.67 2.87
N ILE A 113 -10.12 -2.06 3.89
CA ILE A 113 -11.37 -2.80 3.73
C ILE A 113 -12.40 -1.94 2.98
N ILE A 114 -12.59 -0.68 3.38
CA ILE A 114 -13.54 0.24 2.75
C ILE A 114 -13.17 0.49 1.29
N CYS A 115 -11.90 0.71 0.97
CA CYS A 115 -11.43 0.86 -0.41
C CYS A 115 -11.76 -0.38 -1.25
N ALA A 116 -11.45 -1.57 -0.76
CA ALA A 116 -11.75 -2.81 -1.45
C ALA A 116 -13.28 -2.98 -1.66
N GLN A 117 -14.09 -2.84 -0.60
CA GLN A 117 -15.55 -2.93 -0.69
C GLN A 117 -16.13 -2.00 -1.75
N SER A 118 -15.64 -0.76 -1.82
CA SER A 118 -16.17 0.25 -2.74
C SER A 118 -15.78 -0.01 -4.20
N LEU A 119 -14.61 -0.62 -4.46
CA LEU A 119 -14.10 -0.84 -5.81
C LEU A 119 -14.46 -2.24 -6.37
N LEU A 120 -14.73 -3.22 -5.53
CA LEU A 120 -15.06 -4.58 -5.95
C LEU A 120 -16.21 -4.68 -6.97
N PRO A 121 -17.32 -3.93 -6.87
CA PRO A 121 -18.37 -4.00 -7.90
C PRO A 121 -17.86 -3.69 -9.31
N GLY A 122 -17.02 -2.66 -9.46
CA GLY A 122 -16.39 -2.30 -10.73
C GLY A 122 -15.40 -3.36 -11.22
N MET A 123 -14.56 -3.90 -10.33
CA MET A 123 -13.63 -4.99 -10.65
C MET A 123 -14.36 -6.27 -11.08
N ARG A 124 -15.45 -6.64 -10.41
CA ARG A 124 -16.30 -7.78 -10.77
C ARG A 124 -16.95 -7.60 -12.14
N ALA A 125 -17.48 -6.41 -12.42
CA ALA A 125 -18.06 -6.10 -13.74
C ALA A 125 -17.01 -6.18 -14.85
N ALA A 126 -15.78 -5.78 -14.58
CA ALA A 126 -14.67 -5.86 -15.52
C ALA A 126 -14.07 -7.27 -15.64
N LYS A 127 -14.44 -8.22 -14.77
CA LYS A 127 -13.78 -9.54 -14.61
C LYS A 127 -12.27 -9.43 -14.45
N PHE A 128 -11.83 -8.33 -13.86
CA PHE A 128 -10.43 -8.01 -13.65
C PHE A 128 -10.26 -7.09 -12.44
N GLY A 129 -9.34 -7.44 -11.55
CA GLY A 129 -8.93 -6.59 -10.45
C GLY A 129 -7.57 -7.00 -9.91
N ARG A 130 -6.81 -6.01 -9.43
CA ARG A 130 -5.52 -6.21 -8.78
C ARG A 130 -5.49 -5.36 -7.51
N ILE A 131 -5.34 -6.00 -6.36
CA ILE A 131 -5.27 -5.34 -5.05
C ILE A 131 -3.94 -5.68 -4.40
N VAL A 132 -3.18 -4.66 -4.03
CA VAL A 132 -1.94 -4.80 -3.28
C VAL A 132 -2.05 -4.03 -1.97
N ASN A 133 -1.86 -4.73 -0.86
CA ASN A 133 -1.90 -4.16 0.48
C ASN A 133 -0.47 -3.97 1.02
N ILE A 134 -0.11 -2.78 1.47
CA ILE A 134 1.18 -2.55 2.11
C ILE A 134 1.12 -2.91 3.59
N SER A 135 1.69 -4.05 3.92
CA SER A 135 1.90 -4.53 5.28
C SER A 135 3.24 -4.01 5.84
N SER A 136 3.95 -4.81 6.60
CA SER A 136 5.28 -4.53 7.13
C SER A 136 5.92 -5.83 7.64
N ARG A 137 7.25 -5.91 7.64
CA ARG A 137 7.98 -6.93 8.39
C ARG A 137 7.60 -6.91 9.89
N ALA A 138 7.19 -5.76 10.43
CA ALA A 138 6.74 -5.65 11.82
C ALA A 138 5.54 -6.57 12.14
N ALA A 139 4.78 -7.04 11.15
CA ALA A 139 3.72 -8.03 11.33
C ALA A 139 4.22 -9.38 11.91
N LEU A 140 5.52 -9.66 11.80
CA LEU A 140 6.18 -10.83 12.38
C LEU A 140 6.71 -10.59 13.80
N GLY A 141 6.49 -9.40 14.34
CA GLY A 141 6.97 -8.95 15.65
C GLY A 141 8.04 -7.86 15.54
N LYS A 142 7.82 -6.79 16.30
CA LYS A 142 8.78 -5.71 16.52
C LYS A 142 8.50 -5.06 17.86
N ALA A 143 9.49 -5.03 18.77
CA ALA A 143 9.38 -4.36 20.06
C ALA A 143 8.96 -2.89 19.89
N GLU A 144 8.24 -2.36 20.85
CA GLU A 144 7.71 -0.98 20.87
C GLU A 144 6.79 -0.61 19.69
N ARG A 145 6.14 -1.62 19.07
CA ARG A 145 5.24 -1.44 17.93
C ARG A 145 3.97 -2.29 18.05
N ILE A 146 3.53 -2.56 19.29
CA ILE A 146 2.45 -3.51 19.56
C ILE A 146 1.21 -3.23 18.68
N VAL A 147 0.69 -2.02 18.70
CA VAL A 147 -0.50 -1.62 17.95
C VAL A 147 -0.25 -1.68 16.44
N TYR A 148 0.89 -1.16 15.99
CA TYR A 148 1.26 -1.16 14.57
C TYR A 148 1.46 -2.58 14.04
N ALA A 149 2.22 -3.41 14.76
CA ALA A 149 2.45 -4.80 14.38
C ALA A 149 1.13 -5.58 14.27
N THR A 150 0.22 -5.38 15.23
CA THR A 150 -1.12 -5.96 15.22
C THR A 150 -1.89 -5.55 13.96
N SER A 151 -1.90 -4.25 13.61
CA SER A 151 -2.59 -3.78 12.41
C SER A 151 -2.00 -4.36 11.12
N LYS A 152 -0.67 -4.48 11.04
CA LYS A 152 0.00 -5.03 9.85
C LYS A 152 -0.13 -6.55 9.74
N ALA A 153 -0.29 -7.27 10.86
CA ALA A 153 -0.68 -8.68 10.88
C ALA A 153 -2.14 -8.88 10.45
N ALA A 154 -3.06 -7.98 10.84
CA ALA A 154 -4.45 -8.01 10.39
C ALA A 154 -4.57 -7.90 8.85
N ILE A 155 -3.70 -7.12 8.21
CA ILE A 155 -3.63 -7.02 6.74
C ILE A 155 -3.31 -8.38 6.09
N HIS A 156 -2.55 -9.26 6.74
CA HIS A 156 -2.29 -10.61 6.20
C HIS A 156 -3.55 -11.47 6.17
N GLY A 157 -4.36 -11.44 7.24
CA GLY A 157 -5.66 -12.12 7.31
C GLY A 157 -6.62 -11.56 6.26
N PHE A 158 -6.77 -10.24 6.21
CA PHE A 158 -7.59 -9.56 5.21
C PHE A 158 -7.19 -9.94 3.78
N THR A 159 -5.91 -9.90 3.45
CA THR A 159 -5.38 -10.25 2.12
C THR A 159 -5.76 -11.69 1.71
N ARG A 160 -5.54 -12.66 2.60
CA ARG A 160 -5.80 -14.07 2.31
C ARG A 160 -7.29 -14.36 2.18
N THR A 161 -8.10 -13.83 3.09
CA THR A 161 -9.55 -14.05 3.07
C THR A 161 -10.17 -13.42 1.82
N LEU A 162 -9.85 -12.15 1.55
CA LEU A 162 -10.37 -11.48 0.36
C LEU A 162 -9.94 -12.17 -0.94
N ALA A 163 -8.69 -12.67 -1.01
CA ALA A 163 -8.21 -13.43 -2.17
C ALA A 163 -9.10 -14.65 -2.48
N LEU A 164 -9.52 -15.39 -1.45
CA LEU A 164 -10.41 -16.55 -1.60
C LEU A 164 -11.82 -16.14 -2.08
N GLU A 165 -12.34 -15.01 -1.57
CA GLU A 165 -13.70 -14.55 -1.88
C GLU A 165 -13.84 -14.00 -3.31
N VAL A 166 -12.75 -13.51 -3.92
CA VAL A 166 -12.82 -12.79 -5.21
C VAL A 166 -12.05 -13.47 -6.35
N ALA A 167 -11.35 -14.57 -6.09
CA ALA A 167 -10.52 -15.25 -7.10
C ALA A 167 -11.32 -15.66 -8.33
N ALA A 168 -12.54 -16.18 -8.16
CA ALA A 168 -13.43 -16.59 -9.25
C ALA A 168 -13.88 -15.42 -10.14
N ASP A 169 -13.74 -14.18 -9.66
CA ASP A 169 -14.06 -12.96 -10.41
C ASP A 169 -12.89 -12.43 -11.25
N GLY A 170 -11.74 -13.14 -11.29
CA GLY A 170 -10.53 -12.70 -11.98
C GLY A 170 -9.74 -11.63 -11.22
N ILE A 171 -10.00 -11.50 -9.90
CA ILE A 171 -9.37 -10.50 -9.03
C ILE A 171 -8.29 -11.18 -8.19
N THR A 172 -7.09 -10.58 -8.14
CA THR A 172 -6.03 -11.02 -7.24
C THR A 172 -5.80 -10.04 -6.10
N VAL A 173 -5.46 -10.56 -4.93
CA VAL A 173 -5.20 -9.78 -3.72
C VAL A 173 -3.92 -10.26 -3.09
N ASN A 174 -2.92 -9.39 -2.99
CA ASN A 174 -1.63 -9.72 -2.40
C ASN A 174 -1.20 -8.64 -1.39
N ALA A 175 -0.25 -8.98 -0.54
CA ALA A 175 0.37 -8.03 0.37
C ALA A 175 1.89 -7.98 0.18
N ILE A 176 2.46 -6.81 0.43
CA ILE A 176 3.91 -6.61 0.50
C ILE A 176 4.25 -6.23 1.93
N GLY A 177 5.28 -6.86 2.49
CA GLY A 177 5.84 -6.57 3.81
C GLY A 177 7.22 -5.89 3.71
N PRO A 178 7.28 -4.55 3.62
CA PRO A 178 8.57 -3.86 3.58
C PRO A 178 9.35 -4.03 4.89
N GLY A 179 10.68 -4.10 4.76
CA GLY A 179 11.63 -3.92 5.85
C GLY A 179 11.93 -2.45 6.10
N PRO A 180 13.15 -2.11 6.55
CA PRO A 180 13.62 -0.73 6.64
C PRO A 180 13.75 -0.12 5.24
N ILE A 181 12.95 0.89 4.93
CA ILE A 181 12.93 1.58 3.64
C ILE A 181 13.25 3.05 3.86
N ALA A 182 14.11 3.64 3.03
CA ALA A 182 14.55 5.03 3.10
C ALA A 182 13.42 6.00 2.66
N THR A 183 12.39 6.10 3.48
CA THR A 183 11.35 7.12 3.39
C THR A 183 11.70 8.31 4.27
N GLU A 184 11.14 9.48 4.02
CA GLU A 184 11.34 10.66 4.88
C GLU A 184 11.02 10.35 6.34
N LEU A 185 9.92 9.63 6.60
CA LEU A 185 9.53 9.20 7.94
C LEU A 185 10.60 8.31 8.60
N PHE A 186 11.20 7.40 7.83
CA PHE A 186 12.23 6.51 8.36
C PHE A 186 13.54 7.25 8.59
N THR A 187 14.01 8.03 7.63
CA THR A 187 15.31 8.74 7.69
C THR A 187 15.32 9.84 8.74
N SER A 188 14.20 10.55 8.95
CA SER A 188 14.09 11.55 10.03
C SER A 188 14.18 10.92 11.43
N ALA A 189 13.58 9.72 11.60
CA ALA A 189 13.63 8.99 12.87
C ALA A 189 14.93 8.18 13.06
N ASN A 190 15.70 7.93 12.01
CA ASN A 190 16.88 7.08 12.00
C ASN A 190 18.03 7.74 11.19
N PRO A 191 18.70 8.76 11.75
CA PRO A 191 19.85 9.38 11.09
C PRO A 191 20.93 8.32 10.78
N PRO A 192 21.63 8.39 9.62
CA PRO A 192 22.58 7.36 9.20
C PRO A 192 23.66 7.02 10.24
N GLU A 193 24.17 8.04 10.94
CA GLU A 193 25.23 7.88 11.93
C GLU A 193 24.77 7.41 13.29
N ALA A 194 23.45 7.40 13.56
CA ALA A 194 22.92 7.00 14.85
C ALA A 194 23.23 5.51 15.15
N PRO A 195 23.66 5.18 16.39
CA PRO A 195 23.93 3.78 16.77
C PRO A 195 22.72 2.85 16.53
N ALA A 196 21.50 3.37 16.70
CA ALA A 196 20.27 2.62 16.43
C ALA A 196 20.14 2.26 14.95
N THR A 197 20.49 3.16 14.04
CA THR A 197 20.46 2.91 12.60
C THR A 197 21.53 1.87 12.20
N LYS A 198 22.73 1.94 12.77
CA LYS A 198 23.78 0.94 12.55
C LYS A 198 23.33 -0.45 12.98
N ARG A 199 22.69 -0.57 14.16
CA ARG A 199 22.11 -1.84 14.63
C ARG A 199 21.02 -2.37 13.68
N ILE A 200 20.17 -1.49 13.15
CA ILE A 200 19.18 -1.91 12.14
C ILE A 200 19.89 -2.50 10.92
N LEU A 201 20.93 -1.85 10.41
CA LEU A 201 21.71 -2.34 9.26
C LEU A 201 22.37 -3.70 9.52
N GLU A 202 22.85 -3.94 10.73
CA GLU A 202 23.40 -5.23 11.15
C GLU A 202 22.38 -6.38 11.06
N THR A 203 21.09 -6.09 11.27
CA THR A 203 20.02 -7.08 11.15
C THR A 203 19.53 -7.32 9.72
N VAL A 204 19.97 -6.51 8.74
CA VAL A 204 19.63 -6.67 7.34
C VAL A 204 20.72 -7.47 6.63
N PRO A 205 20.46 -8.69 6.13
CA PRO A 205 21.47 -9.47 5.40
C PRO A 205 22.13 -8.73 4.23
N LEU A 206 21.37 -7.91 3.47
CA LEU A 206 21.91 -7.07 2.41
C LEU A 206 22.69 -5.84 2.90
N ARG A 207 22.82 -5.63 4.24
CA ARG A 207 23.63 -4.57 4.87
C ARG A 207 23.34 -3.14 4.39
N ARG A 208 22.15 -2.91 3.90
CA ARG A 208 21.66 -1.58 3.49
C ARG A 208 20.18 -1.42 3.77
N ILE A 209 19.74 -0.17 3.80
CA ILE A 209 18.32 0.17 3.80
C ILE A 209 17.79 0.03 2.37
N GLY A 210 16.57 -0.48 2.22
CA GLY A 210 15.88 -0.55 0.94
C GLY A 210 15.42 0.83 0.46
N ARG A 211 15.26 0.99 -0.84
CA ARG A 211 14.71 2.20 -1.44
C ARG A 211 13.20 2.04 -1.70
N PRO A 212 12.44 3.14 -1.69
CA PRO A 212 11.01 3.12 -2.01
C PRO A 212 10.71 2.53 -3.40
N ASP A 213 11.58 2.78 -4.40
CA ASP A 213 11.44 2.25 -5.77
C ASP A 213 11.57 0.72 -5.82
N GLU A 214 12.32 0.08 -4.92
CA GLU A 214 12.42 -1.38 -4.84
C GLU A 214 11.08 -2.00 -4.38
N VAL A 215 10.35 -1.32 -3.50
CA VAL A 215 8.99 -1.72 -3.11
C VAL A 215 8.01 -1.46 -4.25
N ALA A 216 8.09 -0.28 -4.89
CA ALA A 216 7.23 0.10 -6.00
C ALA A 216 7.35 -0.85 -7.19
N HIS A 217 8.56 -1.36 -7.47
CA HIS A 217 8.77 -2.36 -8.51
C HIS A 217 7.95 -3.64 -8.28
N LEU A 218 7.95 -4.17 -7.05
CA LEU A 218 7.16 -5.37 -6.74
C LEU A 218 5.66 -5.07 -6.74
N VAL A 219 5.23 -3.88 -6.26
CA VAL A 219 3.82 -3.44 -6.35
C VAL A 219 3.36 -3.44 -7.80
N ALA A 220 4.10 -2.79 -8.69
CA ALA A 220 3.78 -2.71 -10.12
C ALA A 220 3.70 -4.11 -10.75
N SER A 221 4.63 -5.01 -10.41
CA SER A 221 4.62 -6.40 -10.88
C SER A 221 3.37 -7.16 -10.45
N LEU A 222 2.86 -6.96 -9.22
CA LEU A 222 1.64 -7.60 -8.74
C LEU A 222 0.35 -6.96 -9.30
N LEU A 223 0.42 -5.72 -9.80
CA LEU A 223 -0.69 -5.02 -10.47
C LEU A 223 -0.75 -5.30 -11.96
N ASP A 224 0.28 -5.92 -12.54
CA ASP A 224 0.34 -6.30 -13.95
C ASP A 224 -0.72 -7.37 -14.29
N GLU A 225 -1.25 -7.32 -15.50
CA GLU A 225 -2.22 -8.30 -15.99
C GLU A 225 -1.66 -9.72 -16.00
N ARG A 226 -0.37 -9.86 -16.28
CA ARG A 226 0.37 -11.12 -16.33
C ARG A 226 0.55 -11.79 -14.96
N ALA A 227 0.35 -11.05 -13.85
CA ALA A 227 0.40 -11.58 -12.49
C ALA A 227 -0.91 -12.28 -12.06
N GLY A 228 -1.77 -12.68 -13.00
CA GLY A 228 -3.11 -13.21 -12.76
C GLY A 228 -3.18 -14.53 -11.99
N TYR A 229 -2.07 -15.25 -11.81
CA TYR A 229 -2.04 -16.50 -11.04
C TYR A 229 -1.37 -16.39 -9.66
N THR A 230 -1.08 -15.15 -9.23
CA THR A 230 -0.51 -14.84 -7.92
C THR A 230 -1.56 -14.14 -7.05
N THR A 231 -2.10 -14.84 -6.05
CA THR A 231 -3.10 -14.28 -5.13
C THR A 231 -2.95 -14.86 -3.72
N GLY A 232 -3.37 -14.11 -2.70
CA GLY A 232 -3.29 -14.49 -1.29
C GLY A 232 -1.88 -14.45 -0.69
N GLN A 233 -0.88 -13.96 -1.43
CA GLN A 233 0.51 -14.01 -1.01
C GLN A 233 0.90 -12.79 -0.18
N VAL A 234 1.86 -13.01 0.74
CA VAL A 234 2.56 -11.94 1.47
C VAL A 234 4.03 -12.03 1.09
N VAL A 235 4.51 -11.05 0.33
CA VAL A 235 5.90 -11.02 -0.13
C VAL A 235 6.69 -9.96 0.61
N TYR A 236 7.83 -10.33 1.17
CA TYR A 236 8.66 -9.40 1.93
C TYR A 236 9.74 -8.76 1.06
N VAL A 237 9.80 -7.41 1.10
CA VAL A 237 10.88 -6.60 0.52
C VAL A 237 11.70 -6.04 1.68
N CYS A 238 12.59 -6.87 2.23
CA CYS A 238 13.22 -6.61 3.53
C CYS A 238 14.72 -6.89 3.58
N GLY A 239 15.37 -7.10 2.43
CA GLY A 239 16.80 -7.38 2.38
C GLY A 239 17.21 -8.70 3.08
N GLY A 240 16.29 -9.67 3.16
CA GLY A 240 16.54 -10.98 3.76
C GLY A 240 16.19 -11.08 5.25
N MET A 241 15.70 -10.05 5.91
CA MET A 241 15.42 -10.03 7.37
C MET A 241 14.39 -11.09 7.83
N THR A 242 13.65 -11.70 6.92
CA THR A 242 12.60 -12.68 7.24
C THR A 242 12.99 -14.11 6.86
N VAL A 243 14.22 -14.32 6.39
CA VAL A 243 14.71 -15.62 5.91
C VAL A 243 15.68 -16.20 6.95
N GLY A 244 15.19 -17.17 7.74
CA GLY A 244 16.02 -17.89 8.69
C GLY A 244 16.57 -17.03 9.85
N LEU A 245 17.50 -17.61 10.61
CA LEU A 245 18.31 -16.88 11.58
C LEU A 245 19.47 -16.23 10.82
N ALA A 246 19.57 -14.91 10.89
CA ALA A 246 20.80 -14.26 10.44
C ALA A 246 21.96 -14.72 11.35
N PRO A 247 23.13 -15.03 10.79
CA PRO A 247 24.29 -15.43 11.57
C PRO A 247 24.75 -14.32 12.51
#